data_517e5a68956e1b7d42ff5da42282d53c
#
_entry.id   517e5a68956e1b7d42ff5da42282d53c
#
_cell.length_a   1.000
_cell.length_b   1.000
_cell.length_c   1.000
_cell.angle_alpha   90.00
_cell.angle_beta   90.00
_cell.angle_gamma   90.00
#
_symmetry.space_group_name_H-M   'P 1'
#
loop_
_entity.id
_entity.type
_entity.pdbx_description
1 polymer ?
#
loop_
_entity_poly.entity_id
_entity_poly.type
_entity_poly.pdbx_seq_one_letter_code
_entity_poly.pdbx_strand_id
1 'polypeptide(L)'
;KGESKSILVIGSGPAGLEATRCLSKRGYEVTLAEKNPFIGGRVTKERLLPGLSAWGRVVDYREGQINKLKNVNIYLESEITKKDILEFDFEHICFATGSIWKRDGVGRVNLHPLEIDSSMNVYTPDDVMGDIKIDGKVVIFDDDHYYMGSVLAEKLVKEGNEVIFVTPASIVSEWSLNTLDQPFIQKRLIELGVQIICNKSISKVESDRVDLLCKYTGNISSLETKNILFVTSRQPIDGLYKSFSEDEIRMHKDIKSIDIIGDANAPAPIAWATYAGYNYAFNLDKKVDEDSLPFKREITDIIN
;
A
#
# COMPACT_ATOMS: atom_id res chain seq x y z
N LYS A 1 -16.91 -28.36 14.09
CA LYS A 1 -17.48 -27.81 12.86
C LYS A 1 -18.59 -26.88 13.32
N GLY A 2 -18.31 -25.57 13.36
CA GLY A 2 -19.36 -24.57 13.53
C GLY A 2 -20.27 -24.55 12.32
N GLU A 3 -21.46 -23.99 12.49
CA GLU A 3 -22.36 -23.68 11.37
C GLU A 3 -21.56 -22.96 10.27
N SER A 4 -21.84 -23.34 9.01
CA SER A 4 -21.15 -22.77 7.84
C SER A 4 -21.48 -21.28 7.79
N LYS A 5 -20.53 -20.45 8.19
CA LYS A 5 -20.67 -19.00 8.19
C LYS A 5 -20.18 -18.47 6.85
N SER A 6 -20.96 -17.59 6.23
CA SER A 6 -20.61 -16.96 4.96
C SER A 6 -19.80 -15.68 5.19
N ILE A 7 -18.67 -15.57 4.51
CA ILE A 7 -17.76 -14.43 4.62
C ILE A 7 -17.53 -13.81 3.25
N LEU A 8 -17.70 -12.50 3.15
CA LEU A 8 -17.33 -11.72 1.98
C LEU A 8 -15.98 -11.05 2.23
N VAL A 9 -14.99 -11.35 1.39
CA VAL A 9 -13.70 -10.67 1.34
C VAL A 9 -13.68 -9.78 0.10
N ILE A 10 -13.46 -8.48 0.27
CA ILE A 10 -13.47 -7.48 -0.81
C ILE A 10 -12.04 -7.03 -1.10
N GLY A 11 -11.51 -7.40 -2.26
CA GLY A 11 -10.15 -7.16 -2.70
C GLY A 11 -9.26 -8.38 -2.56
N SER A 12 -8.57 -8.71 -3.66
CA SER A 12 -7.73 -9.90 -3.81
C SER A 12 -6.22 -9.61 -3.74
N GLY A 13 -5.81 -8.51 -3.08
CA GLY A 13 -4.42 -8.24 -2.75
C GLY A 13 -3.87 -9.26 -1.72
N PRO A 14 -2.58 -9.14 -1.32
CA PRO A 14 -1.95 -10.09 -0.39
C PRO A 14 -2.74 -10.32 0.92
N ALA A 15 -3.36 -9.27 1.46
CA ALA A 15 -4.17 -9.37 2.68
C ALA A 15 -5.45 -10.17 2.44
N GLY A 16 -6.22 -9.85 1.39
CA GLY A 16 -7.46 -10.55 1.06
C GLY A 16 -7.23 -12.01 0.66
N LEU A 17 -6.18 -12.28 -0.13
CA LEU A 17 -5.81 -13.67 -0.49
C LEU A 17 -5.43 -14.49 0.73
N GLU A 18 -4.67 -13.92 1.68
CA GLU A 18 -4.31 -14.65 2.90
C GLU A 18 -5.51 -14.86 3.82
N ALA A 19 -6.37 -13.85 3.98
CA ALA A 19 -7.63 -13.98 4.72
C ALA A 19 -8.50 -15.09 4.13
N THR A 20 -8.74 -15.06 2.81
CA THR A 20 -9.52 -16.09 2.09
C THR A 20 -8.96 -17.48 2.31
N ARG A 21 -7.66 -17.66 2.13
CA ARG A 21 -6.97 -18.95 2.31
C ARG A 21 -7.12 -19.48 3.75
N CYS A 22 -6.92 -18.62 4.73
CA CYS A 22 -6.97 -19.04 6.15
C CYS A 22 -8.39 -19.29 6.63
N LEU A 23 -9.34 -18.46 6.26
CA LEU A 23 -10.77 -18.64 6.59
C LEU A 23 -11.31 -19.95 6.02
N SER A 24 -11.06 -20.19 4.73
CA SER A 24 -11.51 -21.42 4.09
C SER A 24 -10.90 -22.67 4.74
N LYS A 25 -9.61 -22.65 5.11
CA LYS A 25 -8.98 -23.75 5.86
C LYS A 25 -9.60 -23.96 7.24
N ARG A 26 -10.19 -22.95 7.83
CA ARG A 26 -10.97 -23.05 9.07
C ARG A 26 -12.39 -23.58 8.88
N GLY A 27 -12.83 -23.74 7.62
CA GLY A 27 -14.13 -24.31 7.27
C GLY A 27 -15.24 -23.29 7.02
N TYR A 28 -14.91 -22.01 6.84
CA TYR A 28 -15.87 -20.99 6.42
C TYR A 28 -16.14 -21.07 4.92
N GLU A 29 -17.35 -20.73 4.50
CA GLU A 29 -17.68 -20.46 3.10
C GLU A 29 -17.25 -19.05 2.76
N VAL A 30 -16.27 -18.90 1.86
CA VAL A 30 -15.68 -17.61 1.55
C VAL A 30 -16.00 -17.18 0.13
N THR A 31 -16.54 -15.98 -0.01
CA THR A 31 -16.66 -15.29 -1.30
C THR A 31 -15.59 -14.21 -1.37
N LEU A 32 -14.72 -14.30 -2.37
CA LEU A 32 -13.70 -13.29 -2.67
C LEU A 32 -14.15 -12.48 -3.89
N ALA A 33 -14.40 -11.20 -3.70
CA ALA A 33 -14.75 -10.27 -4.77
C ALA A 33 -13.56 -9.37 -5.14
N GLU A 34 -13.27 -9.26 -6.43
CA GLU A 34 -12.20 -8.44 -6.98
C GLU A 34 -12.72 -7.62 -8.16
N LYS A 35 -12.47 -6.31 -8.16
CA LYS A 35 -12.90 -5.41 -9.23
C LYS A 35 -12.13 -5.56 -10.54
N ASN A 36 -10.89 -6.05 -10.46
CA ASN A 36 -10.05 -6.28 -11.63
C ASN A 36 -10.29 -7.69 -12.24
N PRO A 37 -9.87 -7.92 -13.51
CA PRO A 37 -10.00 -9.23 -14.16
C PRO A 37 -8.98 -10.27 -13.67
N PHE A 38 -8.13 -9.93 -12.71
CA PHE A 38 -7.11 -10.82 -12.13
C PHE A 38 -6.91 -10.55 -10.66
N ILE A 39 -6.53 -11.59 -9.92
CA ILE A 39 -6.20 -11.50 -8.50
C ILE A 39 -4.76 -11.03 -8.27
N GLY A 40 -4.46 -10.57 -7.05
CA GLY A 40 -3.11 -10.24 -6.59
C GLY A 40 -2.90 -8.76 -6.25
N GLY A 41 -3.84 -7.89 -6.63
CA GLY A 41 -3.78 -6.47 -6.32
C GLY A 41 -2.54 -5.79 -6.89
N ARG A 42 -1.96 -4.84 -6.17
CA ARG A 42 -0.78 -4.06 -6.58
C ARG A 42 0.45 -4.93 -6.91
N VAL A 43 0.64 -6.05 -6.21
CA VAL A 43 1.81 -6.92 -6.39
C VAL A 43 1.92 -7.44 -7.81
N THR A 44 0.81 -7.57 -8.54
CA THR A 44 0.82 -7.97 -9.96
C THR A 44 1.57 -6.98 -10.86
N LYS A 45 1.57 -5.70 -10.50
CA LYS A 45 2.30 -4.63 -11.20
C LYS A 45 3.72 -4.47 -10.62
N GLU A 46 3.86 -4.51 -9.29
CA GLU A 46 5.15 -4.37 -8.61
C GLU A 46 6.15 -5.46 -9.03
N ARG A 47 5.68 -6.71 -9.25
CA ARG A 47 6.53 -7.81 -9.72
C ARG A 47 7.15 -7.59 -11.09
N LEU A 48 6.65 -6.65 -11.88
CA LEU A 48 7.17 -6.28 -13.18
C LEU A 48 8.28 -5.21 -13.11
N LEU A 49 8.45 -4.60 -11.95
CA LEU A 49 9.51 -3.62 -11.72
C LEU A 49 10.89 -4.29 -11.60
N PRO A 50 11.98 -3.58 -11.92
CA PRO A 50 13.33 -4.09 -11.84
C PRO A 50 13.65 -4.75 -10.49
N GLY A 51 14.07 -6.00 -10.52
CA GLY A 51 14.48 -6.75 -9.31
C GLY A 51 13.34 -7.29 -8.44
N LEU A 52 12.07 -6.95 -8.69
CA LEU A 52 10.95 -7.33 -7.82
C LEU A 52 10.15 -8.56 -8.29
N SER A 53 10.59 -9.28 -9.31
CA SER A 53 9.86 -10.43 -9.86
C SER A 53 9.52 -11.50 -8.81
N ALA A 54 10.39 -11.71 -7.82
CA ALA A 54 10.16 -12.66 -6.74
C ALA A 54 8.98 -12.29 -5.82
N TRP A 55 8.55 -11.03 -5.79
CA TRP A 55 7.41 -10.59 -4.99
C TRP A 55 6.10 -11.24 -5.48
N GLY A 56 6.02 -11.57 -6.76
CA GLY A 56 4.88 -12.30 -7.31
C GLY A 56 4.60 -13.65 -6.63
N ARG A 57 5.61 -14.28 -6.03
CA ARG A 57 5.44 -15.55 -5.30
C ARG A 57 4.42 -15.45 -4.16
N VAL A 58 4.23 -14.25 -3.60
CA VAL A 58 3.23 -14.00 -2.56
C VAL A 58 1.82 -14.28 -3.08
N VAL A 59 1.54 -13.88 -4.31
CA VAL A 59 0.26 -14.12 -4.99
C VAL A 59 0.20 -15.56 -5.50
N ASP A 60 1.21 -15.99 -6.27
CA ASP A 60 1.25 -17.30 -6.94
C ASP A 60 1.02 -18.46 -5.93
N TYR A 61 1.64 -18.37 -4.75
CA TYR A 61 1.46 -19.36 -3.69
C TYR A 61 0.01 -19.39 -3.17
N ARG A 62 -0.57 -18.21 -2.89
CA ARG A 62 -1.91 -18.11 -2.31
C ARG A 62 -2.98 -18.53 -3.28
N GLU A 63 -2.86 -18.11 -4.52
CA GLU A 63 -3.73 -18.55 -5.61
C GLU A 63 -3.70 -20.08 -5.75
N GLY A 64 -2.49 -20.66 -5.84
CA GLY A 64 -2.34 -22.12 -5.93
C GLY A 64 -2.86 -22.89 -4.71
N GLN A 65 -2.92 -22.25 -3.53
CA GLN A 65 -3.55 -22.87 -2.34
C GLN A 65 -5.07 -22.72 -2.37
N ILE A 66 -5.59 -21.55 -2.73
CA ILE A 66 -7.03 -21.25 -2.78
C ILE A 66 -7.71 -22.14 -3.82
N ASN A 67 -7.10 -22.33 -4.99
CA ASN A 67 -7.66 -23.18 -6.07
C ASN A 67 -7.84 -24.66 -5.66
N LYS A 68 -7.24 -25.11 -4.55
CA LYS A 68 -7.43 -26.47 -4.00
C LYS A 68 -8.59 -26.54 -3.01
N LEU A 69 -9.17 -25.41 -2.61
CA LEU A 69 -10.22 -25.33 -1.61
C LEU A 69 -11.59 -25.31 -2.31
N LYS A 70 -12.54 -26.10 -1.75
CA LYS A 70 -13.88 -26.27 -2.36
C LYS A 70 -14.91 -25.28 -1.85
N ASN A 71 -14.58 -24.59 -0.77
CA ASN A 71 -15.44 -23.63 -0.05
C ASN A 71 -15.00 -22.16 -0.30
N VAL A 72 -14.45 -21.89 -1.48
CA VAL A 72 -14.10 -20.54 -1.93
C VAL A 72 -14.74 -20.28 -3.30
N ASN A 73 -15.47 -19.18 -3.40
CA ASN A 73 -15.99 -18.65 -4.64
C ASN A 73 -15.24 -17.34 -4.97
N ILE A 74 -14.68 -17.23 -6.16
CA ILE A 74 -13.96 -16.03 -6.61
C ILE A 74 -14.77 -15.36 -7.70
N TYR A 75 -15.05 -14.07 -7.52
CA TYR A 75 -15.74 -13.22 -8.50
C TYR A 75 -14.78 -12.11 -8.92
N LEU A 76 -14.32 -12.17 -10.15
CA LEU A 76 -13.51 -11.14 -10.79
C LEU A 76 -14.43 -10.11 -11.46
N GLU A 77 -13.86 -8.95 -11.85
CA GLU A 77 -14.60 -7.84 -12.47
C GLU A 77 -15.87 -7.46 -11.68
N SER A 78 -15.79 -7.63 -10.36
CA SER A 78 -16.90 -7.46 -9.43
C SER A 78 -16.60 -6.36 -8.42
N GLU A 79 -16.94 -5.12 -8.77
CA GLU A 79 -16.85 -3.99 -7.87
C GLU A 79 -18.06 -3.99 -6.93
N ILE A 80 -17.79 -4.21 -5.65
CA ILE A 80 -18.85 -4.32 -4.62
C ILE A 80 -19.24 -2.92 -4.14
N THR A 81 -20.55 -2.68 -4.11
CA THR A 81 -21.14 -1.46 -3.57
C THR A 81 -21.74 -1.68 -2.18
N LYS A 82 -22.06 -0.59 -1.47
CA LYS A 82 -22.79 -0.68 -0.18
C LYS A 82 -24.12 -1.40 -0.32
N LYS A 83 -24.85 -1.16 -1.43
CA LYS A 83 -26.11 -1.81 -1.71
C LYS A 83 -25.95 -3.33 -1.82
N ASP A 84 -24.94 -3.79 -2.57
CA ASP A 84 -24.68 -5.22 -2.71
C ASP A 84 -24.41 -5.90 -1.37
N ILE A 85 -23.62 -5.24 -0.49
CA ILE A 85 -23.31 -5.77 0.85
C ILE A 85 -24.58 -5.94 1.70
N LEU A 86 -25.51 -4.98 1.61
CA LEU A 86 -26.77 -5.01 2.38
C LEU A 86 -27.81 -5.97 1.78
N GLU A 87 -27.72 -6.29 0.48
CA GLU A 87 -28.62 -7.24 -0.19
C GLU A 87 -28.11 -8.69 -0.11
N PHE A 88 -26.81 -8.89 0.07
CA PHE A 88 -26.22 -10.23 0.19
C PHE A 88 -26.28 -10.74 1.63
N ASP A 89 -26.50 -12.03 1.78
CA ASP A 89 -26.61 -12.71 3.07
C ASP A 89 -25.24 -13.17 3.58
N PHE A 90 -24.34 -12.20 3.93
CA PHE A 90 -23.03 -12.47 4.52
C PHE A 90 -23.03 -12.11 6.00
N GLU A 91 -22.53 -13.02 6.83
CA GLU A 91 -22.39 -12.79 8.26
C GLU A 91 -21.18 -11.90 8.60
N HIS A 92 -20.11 -12.00 7.82
CA HIS A 92 -18.88 -11.24 8.04
C HIS A 92 -18.40 -10.59 6.73
N ILE A 93 -18.03 -9.33 6.79
CA ILE A 93 -17.51 -8.57 5.66
C ILE A 93 -16.09 -8.10 6.00
N CYS A 94 -15.13 -8.41 5.13
CA CYS A 94 -13.73 -8.06 5.30
C CYS A 94 -13.24 -7.20 4.14
N PHE A 95 -12.96 -5.93 4.40
CA PHE A 95 -12.39 -5.02 3.41
C PHE A 95 -10.88 -5.17 3.34
N ALA A 96 -10.36 -5.58 2.19
CA ALA A 96 -8.93 -5.69 1.85
C ALA A 96 -8.62 -4.91 0.57
N THR A 97 -9.24 -3.74 0.44
CA THR A 97 -9.31 -2.91 -0.78
C THR A 97 -8.01 -2.19 -1.13
N GLY A 98 -7.00 -2.26 -0.23
CA GLY A 98 -5.67 -1.74 -0.51
C GLY A 98 -5.53 -0.22 -0.35
N SER A 99 -4.58 0.36 -1.06
CA SER A 99 -4.22 1.79 -0.98
C SER A 99 -3.76 2.32 -2.33
N ILE A 100 -3.67 3.65 -2.47
CA ILE A 100 -3.10 4.36 -3.63
C ILE A 100 -2.00 5.31 -3.16
N TRP A 101 -1.03 5.59 -4.02
CA TRP A 101 0.01 6.58 -3.73
C TRP A 101 -0.54 8.00 -3.81
N LYS A 102 -0.12 8.86 -2.87
CA LYS A 102 -0.53 10.26 -2.82
C LYS A 102 0.28 11.11 -3.80
N ARG A 103 -0.39 12.12 -4.39
CA ARG A 103 0.20 13.06 -5.35
C ARG A 103 0.57 14.40 -4.74
N ASP A 104 0.28 14.60 -3.47
CA ASP A 104 0.37 15.89 -2.79
C ASP A 104 1.68 16.10 -2.03
N GLY A 105 2.62 15.14 -2.13
CA GLY A 105 3.89 15.19 -1.43
C GLY A 105 3.82 14.93 0.07
N VAL A 106 2.64 14.63 0.62
CA VAL A 106 2.50 14.25 2.03
C VAL A 106 3.22 12.93 2.29
N GLY A 107 4.09 12.93 3.28
CA GLY A 107 4.90 11.78 3.67
C GLY A 107 5.37 11.89 5.11
N ARG A 108 6.60 11.44 5.36
CA ARG A 108 7.21 11.47 6.70
C ARG A 108 7.73 12.85 7.07
N VAL A 109 8.25 13.57 6.09
CA VAL A 109 8.84 14.92 6.28
C VAL A 109 7.80 16.00 6.08
N ASN A 110 6.98 15.89 5.04
CA ASN A 110 5.92 16.84 4.75
C ASN A 110 4.60 16.31 5.31
N LEU A 111 4.14 16.84 6.43
CA LEU A 111 2.88 16.41 7.08
C LEU A 111 1.62 17.02 6.45
N HIS A 112 1.79 18.05 5.62
CA HIS A 112 0.73 18.72 4.90
C HIS A 112 1.00 18.70 3.40
N PRO A 113 -0.06 18.80 2.55
CA PRO A 113 0.10 18.91 1.11
C PRO A 113 1.05 20.06 0.72
N LEU A 114 1.92 19.80 -0.24
CA LEU A 114 2.80 20.80 -0.81
C LEU A 114 2.02 21.77 -1.71
N GLU A 115 2.52 23.00 -1.84
CA GLU A 115 2.09 23.92 -2.91
C GLU A 115 2.68 23.42 -4.23
N ILE A 116 1.81 22.99 -5.13
CA ILE A 116 2.18 22.42 -6.44
C ILE A 116 1.50 23.24 -7.53
N ASP A 117 2.30 23.81 -8.44
CA ASP A 117 1.78 24.48 -9.61
C ASP A 117 1.04 23.51 -10.53
N SER A 118 -0.13 23.91 -11.02
CA SER A 118 -1.02 23.06 -11.82
C SER A 118 -0.46 22.64 -13.18
N SER A 119 0.57 23.34 -13.67
CA SER A 119 1.27 23.02 -14.93
C SER A 119 2.41 22.03 -14.78
N MET A 120 2.81 21.72 -13.53
CA MET A 120 3.80 20.68 -13.26
C MET A 120 3.20 19.28 -13.48
N ASN A 121 3.92 18.43 -14.18
CA ASN A 121 3.54 17.03 -14.33
C ASN A 121 3.88 16.27 -13.05
N VAL A 122 2.86 15.86 -12.31
CA VAL A 122 2.99 15.13 -11.04
C VAL A 122 2.62 13.67 -11.25
N TYR A 123 3.54 12.80 -10.89
CA TYR A 123 3.39 11.35 -11.00
C TYR A 123 3.51 10.67 -9.64
N THR A 124 3.01 9.46 -9.59
CA THR A 124 3.12 8.53 -8.47
C THR A 124 3.61 7.16 -8.96
N PRO A 125 4.02 6.26 -8.09
CA PRO A 125 4.31 4.87 -8.47
C PRO A 125 3.15 4.19 -9.23
N ASP A 126 1.91 4.50 -8.88
CA ASP A 126 0.73 3.92 -9.55
C ASP A 126 0.66 4.30 -11.02
N ASP A 127 1.08 5.52 -11.39
CA ASP A 127 1.11 5.97 -12.79
C ASP A 127 2.17 5.24 -13.60
N VAL A 128 3.39 5.15 -13.05
CA VAL A 128 4.53 4.49 -13.71
C VAL A 128 4.27 2.98 -13.86
N MET A 129 3.59 2.36 -12.89
CA MET A 129 3.13 0.98 -12.99
C MET A 129 1.87 0.82 -13.87
N GLY A 130 1.20 1.89 -14.21
CA GLY A 130 0.06 1.97 -15.12
C GLY A 130 0.45 2.29 -16.56
N ASP A 131 1.76 2.17 -16.90
CA ASP A 131 2.32 2.40 -18.23
C ASP A 131 2.22 3.86 -18.74
N ILE A 132 2.08 4.84 -17.82
CA ILE A 132 2.20 6.25 -18.19
C ILE A 132 3.67 6.53 -18.52
N LYS A 133 3.92 7.01 -19.73
CA LYS A 133 5.27 7.39 -20.18
C LYS A 133 5.64 8.76 -19.62
N ILE A 134 6.83 8.84 -19.07
CA ILE A 134 7.47 10.09 -18.65
C ILE A 134 8.62 10.35 -19.61
N ASP A 135 8.69 11.53 -20.19
CA ASP A 135 9.76 11.90 -21.11
C ASP A 135 10.65 12.98 -20.50
N GLY A 136 11.98 12.81 -20.66
CA GLY A 136 12.99 13.78 -20.30
C GLY A 136 13.47 13.70 -18.87
N LYS A 137 13.73 14.85 -18.26
CA LYS A 137 14.22 14.94 -16.88
C LYS A 137 13.09 14.75 -15.88
N VAL A 138 13.30 13.89 -14.88
CA VAL A 138 12.34 13.64 -13.81
C VAL A 138 13.02 13.68 -12.44
N VAL A 139 12.43 14.41 -11.51
CA VAL A 139 12.82 14.39 -10.09
C VAL A 139 11.96 13.35 -9.38
N ILE A 140 12.59 12.33 -8.80
CA ILE A 140 11.95 11.40 -7.88
C ILE A 140 12.18 11.91 -6.47
N PHE A 141 11.10 12.17 -5.74
CA PHE A 141 11.17 12.48 -4.31
C PHE A 141 10.78 11.25 -3.50
N ASP A 142 11.77 10.61 -2.86
CA ASP A 142 11.58 9.40 -2.06
C ASP A 142 11.59 9.72 -0.56
N ASP A 143 10.41 9.72 0.04
CA ASP A 143 10.17 9.81 1.49
C ASP A 143 9.59 8.51 2.06
N ASP A 144 9.47 7.45 1.24
CA ASP A 144 9.13 6.08 1.66
C ASP A 144 10.35 5.36 2.22
N HIS A 145 11.53 5.66 1.69
CA HIS A 145 12.84 5.16 2.12
C HIS A 145 13.04 3.64 1.95
N TYR A 146 12.20 2.98 1.14
CA TYR A 146 12.29 1.54 0.92
C TYR A 146 12.63 1.22 -0.55
N TYR A 147 12.05 0.19 -1.17
CA TYR A 147 12.44 -0.21 -2.53
C TYR A 147 11.83 0.65 -3.63
N MET A 148 10.64 1.21 -3.43
CA MET A 148 9.84 1.76 -4.53
C MET A 148 10.55 2.89 -5.28
N GLY A 149 11.12 3.87 -4.59
CA GLY A 149 11.82 4.98 -5.22
C GLY A 149 12.98 4.52 -6.10
N SER A 150 13.80 3.59 -5.60
CA SER A 150 14.99 3.10 -6.30
C SER A 150 14.65 2.24 -7.52
N VAL A 151 13.65 1.37 -7.44
CA VAL A 151 13.28 0.52 -8.58
C VAL A 151 12.60 1.32 -9.70
N LEU A 152 11.87 2.39 -9.34
CA LEU A 152 11.30 3.32 -10.31
C LEU A 152 12.39 4.17 -10.96
N ALA A 153 13.42 4.60 -10.20
CA ALA A 153 14.57 5.28 -10.77
C ALA A 153 15.27 4.39 -11.81
N GLU A 154 15.52 3.12 -11.49
CA GLU A 154 16.10 2.17 -12.45
C GLU A 154 15.21 1.98 -13.69
N LYS A 155 13.88 1.84 -13.51
CA LYS A 155 12.94 1.70 -14.63
C LYS A 155 13.02 2.92 -15.55
N LEU A 156 12.91 4.12 -15.00
CA LEU A 156 12.87 5.37 -15.78
C LEU A 156 14.19 5.63 -16.52
N VAL A 157 15.33 5.34 -15.91
CA VAL A 157 16.64 5.43 -16.61
C VAL A 157 16.69 4.45 -17.79
N LYS A 158 16.22 3.21 -17.61
CA LYS A 158 16.16 2.22 -18.69
C LYS A 158 15.21 2.62 -19.83
N GLU A 159 14.22 3.46 -19.53
CA GLU A 159 13.30 4.03 -20.51
C GLU A 159 13.85 5.30 -21.18
N GLY A 160 15.07 5.72 -20.83
CA GLY A 160 15.78 6.84 -21.46
C GLY A 160 15.63 8.19 -20.75
N ASN A 161 15.09 8.21 -19.55
CA ASN A 161 14.92 9.45 -18.78
C ASN A 161 16.20 9.86 -18.03
N GLU A 162 16.41 11.18 -17.86
CA GLU A 162 17.37 11.73 -16.93
C GLU A 162 16.73 11.76 -15.54
N VAL A 163 17.29 10.99 -14.59
CA VAL A 163 16.69 10.83 -13.26
C VAL A 163 17.52 11.51 -12.20
N ILE A 164 16.87 12.39 -11.42
CA ILE A 164 17.41 12.99 -10.19
C ILE A 164 16.63 12.40 -9.02
N PHE A 165 17.34 11.67 -8.14
CA PHE A 165 16.77 11.05 -6.95
C PHE A 165 17.01 11.94 -5.73
N VAL A 166 15.96 12.45 -5.13
CA VAL A 166 15.98 13.32 -3.95
C VAL A 166 15.37 12.60 -2.77
N THR A 167 16.05 12.59 -1.64
CA THR A 167 15.55 12.00 -0.40
C THR A 167 15.95 12.82 0.84
N PRO A 168 15.10 12.94 1.85
CA PRO A 168 15.47 13.53 3.14
C PRO A 168 16.34 12.60 3.97
N ALA A 169 16.49 11.32 3.60
CA ALA A 169 17.40 10.38 4.23
C ALA A 169 18.85 10.70 3.90
N SER A 170 19.79 10.12 4.67
CA SER A 170 21.22 10.30 4.48
C SER A 170 21.78 9.45 3.33
N ILE A 171 21.07 8.37 2.97
CA ILE A 171 21.39 7.43 1.89
C ILE A 171 20.12 7.02 1.17
N VAL A 172 20.24 6.52 -0.06
CA VAL A 172 19.11 5.99 -0.83
C VAL A 172 18.51 4.76 -0.16
N SER A 173 17.19 4.68 -0.13
CA SER A 173 16.47 3.49 0.38
C SER A 173 16.98 3.04 1.75
N GLU A 174 17.12 3.97 2.69
CA GLU A 174 17.76 3.78 4.00
C GLU A 174 17.18 2.58 4.78
N TRP A 175 15.86 2.32 4.67
CA TRP A 175 15.22 1.19 5.35
C TRP A 175 15.62 -0.17 4.80
N SER A 176 16.18 -0.24 3.59
CA SER A 176 16.71 -1.48 3.04
C SER A 176 18.07 -1.91 3.67
N LEU A 177 18.61 -1.11 4.61
CA LEU A 177 19.66 -1.58 5.53
C LEU A 177 19.20 -2.79 6.35
N ASN A 178 17.93 -2.82 6.73
CA ASN A 178 17.36 -3.93 7.50
C ASN A 178 17.30 -5.25 6.72
N THR A 179 17.28 -5.17 5.39
CA THR A 179 17.31 -6.33 4.48
C THR A 179 18.70 -6.60 3.89
N LEU A 180 19.69 -5.78 4.23
CA LEU A 180 21.05 -5.79 3.71
C LEU A 180 21.17 -5.49 2.20
N ASP A 181 20.12 -4.96 1.57
CA ASP A 181 20.10 -4.63 0.14
C ASP A 181 20.61 -3.22 -0.17
N GLN A 182 20.63 -2.32 0.81
CA GLN A 182 20.91 -0.91 0.61
C GLN A 182 22.21 -0.64 -0.17
N PRO A 183 23.37 -1.26 0.15
CA PRO A 183 24.61 -1.01 -0.58
C PRO A 183 24.52 -1.40 -2.07
N PHE A 184 23.78 -2.46 -2.37
CA PHE A 184 23.57 -2.92 -3.74
C PHE A 184 22.64 -1.99 -4.52
N ILE A 185 21.60 -1.47 -3.87
CA ILE A 185 20.68 -0.47 -4.45
C ILE A 185 21.46 0.81 -4.76
N GLN A 186 22.21 1.35 -3.81
CA GLN A 186 23.00 2.57 -3.97
C GLN A 186 24.02 2.41 -5.12
N LYS A 187 24.78 1.31 -5.12
CA LYS A 187 25.71 0.97 -6.20
C LYS A 187 25.01 0.97 -7.55
N ARG A 188 23.86 0.30 -7.64
CA ARG A 188 23.09 0.16 -8.88
C ARG A 188 22.67 1.50 -9.45
N LEU A 189 22.15 2.41 -8.61
CA LEU A 189 21.73 3.74 -9.05
C LEU A 189 22.92 4.60 -9.52
N ILE A 190 24.06 4.52 -8.85
CA ILE A 190 25.29 5.21 -9.26
C ILE A 190 25.76 4.69 -10.62
N GLU A 191 25.81 3.37 -10.83
CA GLU A 191 26.20 2.74 -12.11
C GLU A 191 25.26 3.12 -13.26
N LEU A 192 23.99 3.38 -12.97
CA LEU A 192 22.99 3.84 -13.94
C LEU A 192 23.07 5.35 -14.24
N GLY A 193 23.94 6.09 -13.56
CA GLY A 193 24.09 7.53 -13.75
C GLY A 193 22.99 8.37 -13.10
N VAL A 194 22.24 7.81 -12.13
CA VAL A 194 21.23 8.57 -11.38
C VAL A 194 21.93 9.63 -10.53
N GLN A 195 21.53 10.88 -10.67
CA GLN A 195 21.96 11.95 -9.77
C GLN A 195 21.27 11.80 -8.42
N ILE A 196 22.04 11.54 -7.35
CA ILE A 196 21.51 11.32 -6.00
C ILE A 196 21.72 12.57 -5.15
N ILE A 197 20.66 13.08 -4.52
CA ILE A 197 20.65 14.23 -3.62
C ILE A 197 19.99 13.79 -2.30
N CYS A 198 20.83 13.60 -1.27
CA CYS A 198 20.40 13.24 0.07
C CYS A 198 20.23 14.46 0.98
N ASN A 199 19.56 14.26 2.14
CA ASN A 199 19.34 15.28 3.17
C ASN A 199 18.59 16.52 2.68
N LYS A 200 17.72 16.33 1.69
CA LYS A 200 16.86 17.38 1.13
C LYS A 200 15.40 16.92 1.11
N SER A 201 14.51 17.82 1.49
CA SER A 201 13.07 17.68 1.28
C SER A 201 12.60 18.63 0.17
N ILE A 202 11.36 18.45 -0.29
CA ILE A 202 10.71 19.39 -1.20
C ILE A 202 10.03 20.47 -0.35
N SER A 203 10.26 21.75 -0.68
CA SER A 203 9.58 22.86 -0.04
C SER A 203 8.45 23.44 -0.92
N LYS A 204 8.65 23.45 -2.24
CA LYS A 204 7.67 23.96 -3.20
C LYS A 204 7.88 23.32 -4.58
N VAL A 205 6.80 23.26 -5.36
CA VAL A 205 6.82 22.78 -6.75
C VAL A 205 6.23 23.85 -7.65
N GLU A 206 7.08 24.49 -8.44
CA GLU A 206 6.71 25.53 -9.42
C GLU A 206 6.44 24.90 -10.80
N SER A 207 6.11 25.70 -11.79
CA SER A 207 5.75 25.24 -13.14
C SER A 207 6.88 24.53 -13.90
N ASP A 208 8.14 24.86 -13.59
CA ASP A 208 9.33 24.39 -14.32
C ASP A 208 10.50 24.00 -13.40
N ARG A 209 10.29 24.03 -12.09
CA ARG A 209 11.31 23.68 -11.11
C ARG A 209 10.72 23.16 -9.80
N VAL A 210 11.58 22.47 -9.06
CA VAL A 210 11.31 21.98 -7.71
C VAL A 210 12.30 22.61 -6.74
N ASP A 211 11.80 23.24 -5.69
CA ASP A 211 12.60 23.85 -4.64
C ASP A 211 12.89 22.84 -3.53
N LEU A 212 14.18 22.65 -3.26
CA LEU A 212 14.70 21.70 -2.27
C LEU A 212 15.14 22.42 -1.00
N LEU A 213 14.66 21.98 0.15
CA LEU A 213 15.04 22.46 1.47
C LEU A 213 16.11 21.55 2.10
N CYS A 214 17.26 22.11 2.46
CA CYS A 214 18.27 21.38 3.21
C CYS A 214 17.81 21.14 4.65
N LYS A 215 17.76 19.89 5.05
CA LYS A 215 17.27 19.48 6.37
C LYS A 215 18.12 19.99 7.56
N TYR A 216 19.39 20.36 7.31
CA TYR A 216 20.29 20.85 8.35
C TYR A 216 20.38 22.37 8.41
N THR A 217 20.46 23.03 7.26
CA THR A 217 20.73 24.47 7.20
C THR A 217 19.50 25.30 6.90
N GLY A 218 18.41 24.68 6.43
CA GLY A 218 17.23 25.40 5.94
C GLY A 218 17.45 26.12 4.60
N ASN A 219 18.64 26.02 3.99
CA ASN A 219 18.91 26.65 2.71
C ASN A 219 18.09 25.98 1.59
N ILE A 220 17.55 26.86 0.71
CA ILE A 220 16.80 26.43 -0.47
C ILE A 220 17.74 26.36 -1.67
N SER A 221 17.55 25.35 -2.51
CA SER A 221 18.18 25.21 -3.84
C SER A 221 17.13 24.67 -4.79
N SER A 222 17.23 25.00 -6.09
CA SER A 222 16.20 24.62 -7.08
C SER A 222 16.76 23.64 -8.10
N LEU A 223 15.88 22.77 -8.61
CA LEU A 223 16.14 21.85 -9.72
C LEU A 223 15.13 22.16 -10.84
N GLU A 224 15.64 22.45 -12.03
CA GLU A 224 14.81 22.64 -13.22
C GLU A 224 14.29 21.29 -13.71
N THR A 225 12.98 21.15 -13.76
CA THR A 225 12.25 20.00 -14.29
C THR A 225 10.79 20.34 -14.54
N LYS A 226 10.14 19.59 -15.43
CA LYS A 226 8.69 19.61 -15.62
C LYS A 226 8.00 18.35 -15.09
N ASN A 227 8.76 17.42 -14.53
CA ASN A 227 8.24 16.15 -14.08
C ASN A 227 8.71 15.86 -12.65
N ILE A 228 7.76 15.62 -11.74
CA ILE A 228 8.05 15.14 -10.39
C ILE A 228 7.30 13.84 -10.12
N LEU A 229 7.98 12.87 -9.53
CA LEU A 229 7.43 11.60 -9.09
C LEU A 229 7.51 11.54 -7.56
N PHE A 230 6.35 11.54 -6.89
CA PHE A 230 6.27 11.40 -5.44
C PHE A 230 6.20 9.93 -5.02
N VAL A 231 7.19 9.49 -4.26
CA VAL A 231 7.22 8.21 -3.56
C VAL A 231 7.20 8.52 -2.06
N THR A 232 6.02 8.86 -1.54
CA THR A 232 5.90 9.45 -0.19
C THR A 232 5.01 8.60 0.72
N SER A 233 3.71 8.81 0.69
CA SER A 233 2.77 8.03 1.48
C SER A 233 1.66 7.45 0.62
N ARG A 234 0.94 6.47 1.18
CA ARG A 234 -0.19 5.83 0.54
C ARG A 234 -1.48 6.15 1.28
N GLN A 235 -2.53 6.41 0.53
CA GLN A 235 -3.87 6.66 1.04
C GLN A 235 -4.66 5.35 1.03
N PRO A 236 -5.19 4.88 2.17
CA PRO A 236 -6.13 3.77 2.22
C PRO A 236 -7.34 3.96 1.29
N ILE A 237 -7.78 2.88 0.65
CA ILE A 237 -9.05 2.83 -0.08
C ILE A 237 -10.11 2.31 0.89
N ASP A 238 -10.54 3.17 1.80
CA ASP A 238 -11.42 2.85 2.92
C ASP A 238 -12.81 3.51 2.84
N GLY A 239 -13.09 4.22 1.74
CA GLY A 239 -14.32 5.00 1.59
C GLY A 239 -15.60 4.16 1.73
N LEU A 240 -15.63 2.96 1.15
CA LEU A 240 -16.77 2.07 1.27
C LEU A 240 -16.94 1.56 2.71
N TYR A 241 -15.84 1.16 3.36
CA TYR A 241 -15.86 0.77 4.77
C TYR A 241 -16.40 1.89 5.67
N LYS A 242 -15.89 3.11 5.52
CA LYS A 242 -16.32 4.30 6.28
C LYS A 242 -17.75 4.74 5.99
N SER A 243 -18.35 4.28 4.91
CA SER A 243 -19.74 4.60 4.58
C SER A 243 -20.74 3.85 5.46
N PHE A 244 -20.31 2.84 6.21
CA PHE A 244 -21.16 2.11 7.16
C PHE A 244 -21.15 2.79 8.52
N SER A 245 -22.33 3.13 9.05
CA SER A 245 -22.49 3.57 10.44
C SER A 245 -22.73 2.37 11.36
N GLU A 246 -22.41 2.54 12.65
CA GLU A 246 -22.72 1.51 13.64
C GLU A 246 -24.23 1.19 13.72
N ASP A 247 -25.09 2.19 13.55
CA ASP A 247 -26.54 2.02 13.60
C ASP A 247 -27.05 1.22 12.39
N GLU A 248 -26.52 1.45 11.19
CA GLU A 248 -26.85 0.66 10.01
C GLU A 248 -26.46 -0.81 10.19
N ILE A 249 -25.26 -1.08 10.73
CA ILE A 249 -24.79 -2.45 11.00
C ILE A 249 -25.73 -3.14 12.01
N ARG A 250 -26.13 -2.43 13.07
CA ARG A 250 -27.06 -2.97 14.08
C ARG A 250 -28.45 -3.27 13.53
N MET A 251 -28.90 -2.53 12.51
CA MET A 251 -30.20 -2.77 11.85
C MET A 251 -30.19 -4.04 11.00
N HIS A 252 -29.04 -4.41 10.42
CA HIS A 252 -28.87 -5.63 9.64
C HIS A 252 -28.44 -6.79 10.56
N LYS A 253 -29.43 -7.48 11.14
CA LYS A 253 -29.22 -8.55 12.14
C LYS A 253 -28.35 -9.71 11.68
N ASP A 254 -28.24 -9.90 10.38
CA ASP A 254 -27.47 -11.00 9.78
C ASP A 254 -25.98 -10.68 9.67
N ILE A 255 -25.61 -9.39 9.64
CA ILE A 255 -24.21 -8.94 9.62
C ILE A 255 -23.67 -8.91 11.05
N LYS A 256 -22.70 -9.80 11.34
CA LYS A 256 -22.04 -9.92 12.65
C LYS A 256 -20.82 -9.03 12.79
N SER A 257 -20.07 -8.83 11.71
CA SER A 257 -18.92 -7.92 11.71
C SER A 257 -18.64 -7.33 10.34
N ILE A 258 -18.12 -6.12 10.35
CA ILE A 258 -17.53 -5.44 9.19
C ILE A 258 -16.12 -5.00 9.63
N ASP A 259 -15.11 -5.58 9.00
CA ASP A 259 -13.70 -5.39 9.35
C ASP A 259 -12.90 -4.84 8.17
N ILE A 260 -11.78 -4.17 8.46
CA ILE A 260 -10.86 -3.65 7.46
C ILE A 260 -9.44 -4.11 7.77
N ILE A 261 -8.71 -4.60 6.75
CA ILE A 261 -7.38 -5.20 6.91
C ILE A 261 -6.37 -4.73 5.86
N GLY A 262 -5.11 -4.97 6.15
CA GLY A 262 -4.00 -4.67 5.25
C GLY A 262 -3.88 -3.18 4.94
N ASP A 263 -3.48 -2.86 3.72
CA ASP A 263 -3.25 -1.47 3.29
C ASP A 263 -4.51 -0.60 3.30
N ALA A 264 -5.69 -1.20 3.26
CA ALA A 264 -6.95 -0.48 3.41
C ALA A 264 -7.14 0.10 4.82
N ASN A 265 -6.56 -0.57 5.83
CA ASN A 265 -6.52 -0.08 7.22
C ASN A 265 -5.28 0.79 7.47
N ALA A 266 -4.09 0.26 7.16
CA ALA A 266 -2.81 0.94 7.37
C ALA A 266 -1.78 0.45 6.34
N PRO A 267 -1.42 1.27 5.33
CA PRO A 267 -0.43 0.91 4.33
C PRO A 267 0.92 0.53 4.93
N ALA A 268 1.44 -0.65 4.55
CA ALA A 268 2.65 -1.23 5.12
C ALA A 268 3.34 -2.19 4.10
N PRO A 269 4.51 -2.76 4.38
CA PRO A 269 5.13 -3.79 3.56
C PRO A 269 4.23 -5.03 3.37
N ILE A 270 4.47 -5.79 2.29
CA ILE A 270 3.68 -6.99 1.93
C ILE A 270 3.56 -8.00 3.10
N ALA A 271 4.61 -8.14 3.90
CA ALA A 271 4.60 -9.02 5.07
C ALA A 271 3.50 -8.65 6.08
N TRP A 272 3.29 -7.35 6.32
CA TRP A 272 2.23 -6.87 7.20
C TRP A 272 0.84 -7.06 6.59
N ALA A 273 0.70 -6.89 5.27
CA ALA A 273 -0.56 -7.17 4.59
C ALA A 273 -0.96 -8.65 4.72
N THR A 274 -0.02 -9.57 4.51
CA THR A 274 -0.27 -11.01 4.70
C THR A 274 -0.52 -11.37 6.16
N TYR A 275 0.21 -10.75 7.09
CA TYR A 275 -0.03 -10.95 8.52
C TYR A 275 -1.42 -10.45 8.94
N ALA A 276 -1.86 -9.30 8.43
CA ALA A 276 -3.20 -8.78 8.72
C ALA A 276 -4.30 -9.76 8.26
N GLY A 277 -4.17 -10.33 7.05
CA GLY A 277 -5.10 -11.35 6.55
C GLY A 277 -5.12 -12.61 7.42
N TYR A 278 -3.94 -13.10 7.80
CA TYR A 278 -3.82 -14.23 8.72
C TYR A 278 -4.44 -13.93 10.09
N ASN A 279 -4.10 -12.77 10.67
CA ASN A 279 -4.56 -12.37 12.00
C ASN A 279 -6.08 -12.18 12.05
N TYR A 280 -6.68 -11.57 11.03
CA TYR A 280 -8.12 -11.49 10.88
C TYR A 280 -8.76 -12.89 10.90
N ALA A 281 -8.29 -13.76 10.00
CA ALA A 281 -8.83 -15.12 9.92
C ALA A 281 -8.62 -15.92 11.21
N PHE A 282 -7.52 -15.72 11.91
CA PHE A 282 -7.19 -16.44 13.16
C PHE A 282 -8.07 -16.00 14.33
N ASN A 283 -8.40 -14.71 14.40
CA ASN A 283 -9.14 -14.13 15.51
C ASN A 283 -10.66 -14.04 15.30
N LEU A 284 -11.14 -14.22 14.07
CA LEU A 284 -12.58 -14.27 13.80
C LEU A 284 -13.24 -15.30 14.71
N ASP A 285 -14.28 -14.96 15.43
CA ASP A 285 -14.98 -15.73 16.45
C ASP A 285 -14.27 -15.90 17.80
N LYS A 286 -13.06 -15.40 17.97
CA LYS A 286 -12.47 -15.40 19.30
C LYS A 286 -13.13 -14.28 20.10
N LYS A 287 -13.67 -14.64 21.26
CA LYS A 287 -13.97 -13.64 22.28
C LYS A 287 -12.65 -13.08 22.75
N VAL A 288 -12.38 -11.81 22.46
CA VAL A 288 -11.24 -11.11 23.06
C VAL A 288 -11.62 -10.89 24.52
N ASP A 289 -11.03 -11.68 25.41
CA ASP A 289 -11.03 -11.37 26.83
C ASP A 289 -9.99 -10.26 27.00
N GLU A 290 -10.46 -9.04 27.22
CA GLU A 290 -9.59 -7.87 27.42
C GLU A 290 -8.65 -8.04 28.63
N ASP A 291 -9.04 -8.87 29.59
CA ASP A 291 -8.22 -9.20 30.76
C ASP A 291 -7.13 -10.26 30.44
N SER A 292 -7.21 -10.94 29.30
CA SER A 292 -6.25 -11.97 28.86
C SER A 292 -5.10 -11.44 27.99
N LEU A 293 -4.99 -10.14 27.79
CA LEU A 293 -3.85 -9.57 27.08
C LEU A 293 -2.54 -9.90 27.81
N PRO A 294 -1.49 -10.34 27.10
CA PRO A 294 -0.25 -10.82 27.72
C PRO A 294 0.49 -9.78 28.56
N PHE A 295 0.17 -8.50 28.36
CA PHE A 295 0.59 -7.39 29.24
C PHE A 295 -0.32 -6.19 29.01
N LYS A 296 -0.65 -5.49 30.08
CA LYS A 296 -1.29 -4.17 30.02
C LYS A 296 -0.19 -3.13 29.82
N ARG A 297 -0.38 -2.21 28.86
CA ARG A 297 0.46 -1.03 28.78
C ARG A 297 0.19 -0.19 30.03
N GLU A 298 1.23 0.12 30.79
CA GLU A 298 1.11 1.11 31.85
C GLU A 298 0.70 2.45 31.22
N ILE A 299 -0.43 2.96 31.64
CA ILE A 299 -0.84 4.33 31.31
C ILE A 299 -0.20 5.19 32.40
N THR A 300 0.81 5.96 32.05
CA THR A 300 1.34 6.97 32.96
C THR A 300 0.33 8.09 33.03
N ASP A 301 -0.35 8.23 34.17
CA ASP A 301 -1.16 9.40 34.43
C ASP A 301 -0.22 10.62 34.45
N ILE A 302 -0.37 11.50 33.45
CA ILE A 302 0.29 12.79 33.47
C ILE A 302 -0.44 13.58 34.58
N ILE A 303 0.17 13.62 35.76
CA ILE A 303 -0.30 14.49 36.84
C ILE A 303 -0.05 15.92 36.36
N ASN A 304 -1.14 16.65 36.09
CA ASN A 304 -1.13 18.08 35.80
C ASN A 304 -0.74 18.91 37.03
#